data_a01fa5a958f67a0f608a8f7eb9daeb04
#
_entry.id   a01fa5a958f67a0f608a8f7eb9daeb04
#
_cell.length_a   1.000
_cell.length_b   1.000
_cell.length_c   1.000
_cell.angle_alpha   90.00
_cell.angle_beta   90.00
_cell.angle_gamma   90.00
#
_symmetry.space_group_name_H-M   'P 1'
#
loop_
_entity.id
_entity.type
_entity.pdbx_description
1 polymer ?
#
loop_
_entity_poly.entity_id
_entity_poly.type
_entity_poly.pdbx_seq_one_letter_code
_entity_poly.pdbx_strand_id
1 'polypeptide(L)'
;NVDNSSWAHQLLFMKQNLITKINKKLKEELLTDIRFKVGHISDEGYDFSKVKKSEKKKVNLDQREEERLKQTANCINDDKLREKFLNLLTESKKTNKWRKKNNWHECPECEVLVPEFKDKCSICELKENNEQLVEKIEQSLYTTPWLSYDDLAAKFPQLKQRNFDTIKDNLAKRLETKLDEMMLLALEGEIDKQKLRVLVQNYVMLETGVSPKNLTERLIEKIIGSNKMKIYNNL
;
A
#
# COMPACT_ATOMS: atom_id res chain seq x y z
N ASN A 1 -3.14 -19.64 9.49
CA ASN A 1 -2.51 -18.35 9.81
C ASN A 1 -3.50 -17.22 9.59
N VAL A 2 -3.29 -16.09 10.22
CA VAL A 2 -4.09 -14.85 10.07
C VAL A 2 -3.14 -13.67 9.88
N ASP A 3 -3.58 -12.65 9.12
CA ASP A 3 -2.72 -11.56 8.66
C ASP A 3 -2.32 -10.58 9.77
N ASN A 4 -3.09 -10.49 10.84
CA ASN A 4 -2.78 -9.59 11.96
C ASN A 4 -3.26 -10.12 13.31
N SER A 5 -2.72 -9.53 14.39
CA SER A 5 -3.02 -9.91 15.77
C SER A 5 -4.47 -9.64 16.21
N SER A 6 -5.11 -8.60 15.66
CA SER A 6 -6.49 -8.26 15.98
C SER A 6 -7.46 -9.34 15.49
N TRP A 7 -7.24 -9.85 14.26
CA TRP A 7 -7.99 -10.98 13.73
C TRP A 7 -7.76 -12.28 14.52
N ALA A 8 -6.48 -12.53 14.89
CA ALA A 8 -6.15 -13.69 15.73
C ALA A 8 -6.91 -13.66 17.05
N HIS A 9 -6.99 -12.48 17.68
CA HIS A 9 -7.69 -12.27 18.94
C HIS A 9 -9.20 -12.47 18.78
N GLN A 10 -9.80 -11.91 17.75
CA GLN A 10 -11.23 -12.04 17.44
C GLN A 10 -11.63 -13.50 17.15
N LEU A 11 -10.79 -14.23 16.39
CA LEU A 11 -11.00 -15.64 16.13
C LEU A 11 -10.84 -16.52 17.36
N LEU A 12 -10.03 -16.11 18.34
CA LEU A 12 -9.88 -16.80 19.61
C LEU A 12 -11.21 -16.82 20.40
N PHE A 13 -11.94 -15.71 20.41
CA PHE A 13 -13.28 -15.65 21.01
C PHE A 13 -14.31 -16.50 20.26
N MET A 14 -14.16 -16.63 18.94
CA MET A 14 -15.05 -17.43 18.09
C MET A 14 -14.67 -18.91 18.01
N LYS A 15 -13.55 -19.32 18.62
CA LYS A 15 -12.94 -20.64 18.51
C LYS A 15 -13.93 -21.77 18.75
N GLN A 16 -14.65 -21.73 19.86
CA GLN A 16 -15.61 -22.77 20.24
C GLN A 16 -16.76 -22.90 19.24
N ASN A 17 -17.27 -21.76 18.77
CA ASN A 17 -18.29 -21.69 17.74
C ASN A 17 -17.83 -22.29 16.40
N LEU A 18 -16.58 -22.04 16.04
CA LEU A 18 -15.98 -22.59 14.82
C LEU A 18 -15.82 -24.10 14.90
N ILE A 19 -15.31 -24.62 16.05
CA ILE A 19 -15.19 -26.08 16.29
C ILE A 19 -16.55 -26.74 16.16
N THR A 20 -17.57 -26.21 16.83
CA THR A 20 -18.93 -26.76 16.80
C THR A 20 -19.52 -26.75 15.38
N LYS A 21 -19.36 -25.65 14.63
CA LYS A 21 -19.85 -25.55 13.24
C LYS A 21 -19.14 -26.50 12.29
N ILE A 22 -17.82 -26.69 12.47
CA ILE A 22 -17.03 -27.60 11.62
C ILE A 22 -17.43 -29.04 11.93
N ASN A 23 -17.47 -29.45 13.20
CA ASN A 23 -17.87 -30.80 13.61
C ASN A 23 -19.31 -31.14 13.16
N LYS A 24 -20.22 -30.16 13.24
CA LYS A 24 -21.57 -30.32 12.71
C LYS A 24 -21.61 -30.59 11.20
N LYS A 25 -20.71 -29.94 10.44
CA LYS A 25 -20.60 -30.20 8.99
C LYS A 25 -19.94 -31.55 8.68
N LEU A 26 -18.97 -31.95 9.50
CA LEU A 26 -18.28 -33.23 9.36
C LEU A 26 -19.16 -34.41 9.83
N LYS A 27 -20.25 -34.16 10.56
CA LYS A 27 -21.13 -35.14 11.22
C LYS A 27 -20.42 -36.02 12.27
N GLU A 28 -19.24 -35.63 12.68
CA GLU A 28 -18.39 -36.30 13.68
C GLU A 28 -17.61 -35.26 14.50
N GLU A 29 -17.36 -35.57 15.78
CA GLU A 29 -16.55 -34.70 16.65
C GLU A 29 -15.06 -34.95 16.49
N LEU A 30 -14.55 -34.71 15.30
CA LEU A 30 -13.14 -34.92 14.94
C LEU A 30 -12.22 -33.78 15.35
N LEU A 31 -12.74 -32.57 15.37
CA LEU A 31 -11.94 -31.37 15.64
C LEU A 31 -12.09 -30.98 17.12
N THR A 32 -11.00 -31.13 17.87
CA THR A 32 -10.97 -30.82 19.32
C THR A 32 -10.37 -29.45 19.61
N ASP A 33 -9.47 -28.94 18.77
CA ASP A 33 -8.80 -27.65 18.99
C ASP A 33 -8.42 -26.96 17.68
N ILE A 34 -8.43 -25.60 17.69
CA ILE A 34 -7.95 -24.74 16.59
C ILE A 34 -6.94 -23.75 17.16
N ARG A 35 -5.77 -23.69 16.56
CA ARG A 35 -4.73 -22.71 16.91
C ARG A 35 -4.58 -21.66 15.84
N PHE A 36 -4.71 -20.39 16.23
CA PHE A 36 -4.50 -19.25 15.35
C PHE A 36 -3.06 -18.75 15.53
N LYS A 37 -2.33 -18.64 14.42
CA LYS A 37 -1.00 -18.05 14.39
C LYS A 37 -1.03 -16.80 13.54
N VAL A 38 -0.49 -15.70 14.03
CA VAL A 38 -0.25 -14.51 13.24
C VAL A 38 0.95 -14.77 12.34
N GLY A 39 0.77 -14.60 11.04
CA GLY A 39 1.83 -14.81 10.06
C GLY A 39 1.32 -14.53 8.66
N HIS A 40 2.23 -14.14 7.80
CA HIS A 40 1.92 -13.88 6.40
C HIS A 40 1.37 -15.16 5.73
N ILE A 41 0.19 -15.05 5.14
CA ILE A 41 -0.37 -16.08 4.26
C ILE A 41 0.20 -15.79 2.88
N SER A 42 1.30 -16.46 2.52
CA SER A 42 1.75 -16.46 1.13
C SER A 42 0.98 -17.51 0.37
N ASP A 43 0.21 -17.11 -0.62
CA ASP A 43 -0.55 -18.03 -1.50
C ASP A 43 0.34 -18.92 -2.37
N GLU A 44 1.62 -18.63 -2.45
CA GLU A 44 2.61 -19.48 -3.12
C GLU A 44 3.65 -19.94 -2.10
N GLY A 45 3.62 -21.23 -1.79
CA GLY A 45 4.44 -21.90 -0.81
C GLY A 45 5.93 -21.91 -1.14
N TYR A 46 6.58 -20.76 -1.16
CA TYR A 46 8.03 -20.70 -1.06
C TYR A 46 8.42 -20.79 0.40
N ASP A 47 8.62 -22.02 0.84
CA ASP A 47 9.06 -22.34 2.20
C ASP A 47 10.52 -21.92 2.38
N PHE A 48 10.75 -20.65 2.70
CA PHE A 48 12.07 -20.15 3.08
C PHE A 48 12.68 -20.87 4.31
N SER A 49 11.87 -21.65 5.04
CA SER A 49 12.36 -22.47 6.17
C SER A 49 13.13 -23.69 5.69
N LYS A 50 12.94 -24.12 4.45
CA LYS A 50 13.66 -25.27 3.83
C LYS A 50 14.99 -24.90 3.19
N VAL A 51 15.37 -23.62 3.08
CA VAL A 51 16.76 -23.28 2.81
C VAL A 51 17.56 -23.80 3.98
N LYS A 52 18.22 -24.91 3.75
CA LYS A 52 18.93 -25.72 4.75
C LYS A 52 19.72 -24.82 5.69
N LYS A 53 19.24 -24.67 6.95
CA LYS A 53 19.94 -23.93 8.02
C LYS A 53 21.42 -24.35 8.16
N SER A 54 21.77 -25.53 7.66
CA SER A 54 23.11 -26.09 7.64
C SER A 54 24.09 -25.37 6.70
N GLU A 55 23.65 -24.80 5.58
CA GLU A 55 24.54 -24.16 4.59
C GLU A 55 24.93 -22.74 4.97
N LYS A 56 24.02 -21.99 5.62
CA LYS A 56 24.32 -20.67 6.17
C LYS A 56 25.37 -20.70 7.28
N LYS A 57 25.41 -21.78 8.07
CA LYS A 57 26.39 -21.95 9.15
C LYS A 57 27.82 -22.16 8.66
N LYS A 58 28.02 -22.50 7.38
CA LYS A 58 29.35 -22.72 6.78
C LYS A 58 30.02 -21.43 6.28
N VAL A 59 29.34 -20.29 6.35
CA VAL A 59 29.94 -19.02 5.92
C VAL A 59 30.67 -18.39 7.09
N ASN A 60 32.00 -18.35 6.99
CA ASN A 60 32.84 -17.65 7.97
C ASN A 60 33.04 -16.19 7.56
N LEU A 61 33.06 -15.30 8.54
CA LEU A 61 33.52 -13.94 8.38
C LEU A 61 35.03 -13.88 8.48
N ASP A 62 35.64 -12.92 7.83
CA ASP A 62 37.07 -12.67 8.02
C ASP A 62 37.29 -11.81 9.26
N GLN A 63 38.55 -11.77 9.73
CA GLN A 63 38.91 -11.08 10.97
C GLN A 63 38.61 -9.57 10.93
N ARG A 64 38.79 -8.97 9.75
CA ARG A 64 38.48 -7.52 9.55
C ARG A 64 36.98 -7.25 9.59
N GLU A 65 36.16 -8.14 9.07
CA GLU A 65 34.70 -8.04 9.14
C GLU A 65 34.22 -8.16 10.59
N GLU A 66 34.75 -9.10 11.36
CA GLU A 66 34.41 -9.29 12.76
C GLU A 66 34.78 -8.07 13.61
N GLU A 67 35.98 -7.50 13.40
CA GLU A 67 36.43 -6.29 14.10
C GLU A 67 35.53 -5.09 13.83
N ARG A 68 35.12 -4.87 12.56
CA ARG A 68 34.16 -3.81 12.19
C ARG A 68 32.80 -3.98 12.87
N LEU A 69 32.29 -5.23 12.94
CA LEU A 69 31.03 -5.50 13.63
C LEU A 69 31.12 -5.23 15.12
N LYS A 70 32.24 -5.59 15.76
CA LYS A 70 32.51 -5.26 17.17
C LYS A 70 32.57 -3.76 17.40
N GLN A 71 33.28 -3.02 16.53
CA GLN A 71 33.32 -1.55 16.60
C GLN A 71 31.94 -0.92 16.49
N THR A 72 31.12 -1.42 15.55
CA THR A 72 29.73 -0.93 15.41
C THR A 72 28.89 -1.25 16.64
N ALA A 73 29.06 -2.40 17.27
CA ALA A 73 28.32 -2.78 18.46
C ALA A 73 28.75 -2.01 19.72
N ASN A 74 29.98 -1.49 19.76
CA ASN A 74 30.52 -0.75 20.91
C ASN A 74 29.81 0.61 21.18
N CYS A 75 29.01 1.12 20.25
CA CYS A 75 28.17 2.30 20.50
C CYS A 75 27.03 2.03 21.51
N ILE A 76 26.79 0.77 21.87
CA ILE A 76 25.74 0.38 22.81
C ILE A 76 26.35 0.22 24.20
N ASN A 77 25.89 0.99 25.20
CA ASN A 77 26.42 0.97 26.56
C ASN A 77 25.98 -0.25 27.39
N ASP A 78 24.80 -0.81 27.12
CA ASP A 78 24.29 -2.01 27.79
C ASP A 78 24.96 -3.27 27.23
N ASP A 79 25.69 -4.01 28.09
CA ASP A 79 26.47 -5.18 27.69
C ASP A 79 25.59 -6.31 27.12
N LYS A 80 24.40 -6.56 27.71
CA LYS A 80 23.48 -7.61 27.21
C LYS A 80 22.89 -7.24 25.86
N LEU A 81 22.56 -5.98 25.68
CA LEU A 81 22.02 -5.46 24.42
C LEU A 81 23.12 -5.46 23.35
N ARG A 82 24.34 -5.07 23.69
CA ARG A 82 25.50 -5.09 22.81
C ARG A 82 25.78 -6.49 22.28
N GLU A 83 25.77 -7.49 23.17
CA GLU A 83 25.99 -8.90 22.77
C GLU A 83 24.90 -9.38 21.78
N LYS A 84 23.63 -9.13 22.10
CA LYS A 84 22.52 -9.50 21.21
C LYS A 84 22.60 -8.78 19.86
N PHE A 85 22.96 -7.51 19.86
CA PHE A 85 23.13 -6.71 18.65
C PHE A 85 24.31 -7.22 17.81
N LEU A 86 25.44 -7.54 18.43
CA LEU A 86 26.59 -8.12 17.74
C LEU A 86 26.22 -9.47 17.10
N ASN A 87 25.50 -10.31 17.81
CA ASN A 87 25.01 -11.59 17.26
C ASN A 87 24.09 -11.38 16.06
N LEU A 88 23.17 -10.41 16.12
CA LEU A 88 22.29 -10.04 15.01
C LEU A 88 23.10 -9.56 13.80
N LEU A 89 24.05 -8.65 13.99
CA LEU A 89 24.90 -8.12 12.93
C LEU A 89 25.73 -9.26 12.28
N THR A 90 26.29 -10.13 13.10
CA THR A 90 27.09 -11.27 12.64
C THR A 90 26.27 -12.23 11.77
N GLU A 91 25.07 -12.61 12.22
CA GLU A 91 24.19 -13.50 11.46
C GLU A 91 23.64 -12.81 10.18
N SER A 92 23.35 -11.50 10.25
CA SER A 92 22.97 -10.71 9.07
C SER A 92 24.09 -10.69 8.03
N LYS A 93 25.34 -10.44 8.45
CA LYS A 93 26.50 -10.40 7.55
C LYS A 93 26.77 -11.76 6.91
N LYS A 94 26.73 -12.84 7.69
CA LYS A 94 26.85 -14.22 7.18
C LYS A 94 25.78 -14.54 6.15
N THR A 95 24.53 -14.14 6.44
CA THR A 95 23.40 -14.35 5.53
C THR A 95 23.59 -13.60 4.22
N ASN A 96 24.03 -12.34 4.27
CA ASN A 96 24.28 -11.55 3.07
C ASN A 96 25.46 -12.10 2.25
N LYS A 97 26.53 -12.56 2.91
CA LYS A 97 27.68 -13.21 2.25
C LYS A 97 27.25 -14.53 1.58
N TRP A 98 26.39 -15.30 2.23
CA TRP A 98 25.80 -16.52 1.64
C TRP A 98 24.91 -16.18 0.43
N ARG A 99 24.05 -15.16 0.53
CA ARG A 99 23.19 -14.71 -0.58
C ARG A 99 24.02 -14.32 -1.79
N LYS A 100 25.08 -13.49 -1.61
CA LYS A 100 25.99 -13.09 -2.68
C LYS A 100 26.69 -14.26 -3.34
N LYS A 101 27.06 -15.32 -2.56
CA LYS A 101 27.60 -16.56 -3.10
C LYS A 101 26.60 -17.41 -3.89
N ASN A 102 25.31 -17.23 -3.68
CA ASN A 102 24.24 -17.96 -4.33
C ASN A 102 23.48 -17.10 -5.37
N ASN A 103 24.20 -16.24 -6.07
CA ASN A 103 23.71 -15.42 -7.19
C ASN A 103 22.53 -14.49 -6.83
N TRP A 104 22.42 -14.08 -5.56
CA TRP A 104 21.50 -13.02 -5.21
C TRP A 104 22.06 -11.68 -5.66
N HIS A 105 21.25 -10.88 -6.33
CA HIS A 105 21.60 -9.54 -6.78
C HIS A 105 20.88 -8.46 -5.95
N GLU A 106 21.29 -7.22 -6.10
CA GLU A 106 20.70 -6.09 -5.39
C GLU A 106 19.45 -5.62 -6.11
N CYS A 107 18.38 -5.37 -5.36
CA CYS A 107 17.16 -4.75 -5.89
C CYS A 107 17.50 -3.36 -6.44
N PRO A 108 17.14 -3.01 -7.68
CA PRO A 108 17.50 -1.73 -8.30
C PRO A 108 16.94 -0.52 -7.57
N GLU A 109 15.85 -0.68 -6.79
CA GLU A 109 15.16 0.41 -6.09
C GLU A 109 15.68 0.64 -4.66
N CYS A 110 16.04 -0.43 -3.92
CA CYS A 110 16.32 -0.34 -2.48
C CYS A 110 17.57 -1.12 -2.04
N GLU A 111 18.34 -1.68 -2.99
CA GLU A 111 19.61 -2.38 -2.77
C GLU A 111 19.52 -3.65 -1.87
N VAL A 112 18.30 -4.05 -1.47
CA VAL A 112 18.09 -5.30 -0.72
C VAL A 112 18.39 -6.49 -1.63
N LEU A 113 19.14 -7.47 -1.11
CA LEU A 113 19.47 -8.69 -1.87
C LEU A 113 18.22 -9.52 -2.17
N VAL A 114 17.99 -9.82 -3.43
CA VAL A 114 16.89 -10.63 -3.97
C VAL A 114 17.46 -11.85 -4.72
N PRO A 115 16.71 -12.97 -4.73
CA PRO A 115 17.15 -14.16 -5.46
C PRO A 115 17.15 -13.93 -6.97
N GLU A 116 17.99 -14.68 -7.70
CA GLU A 116 18.21 -14.58 -9.15
C GLU A 116 16.91 -14.57 -10.00
N PHE A 117 15.88 -15.28 -9.55
CA PHE A 117 14.61 -15.38 -10.25
C PHE A 117 13.65 -14.19 -10.01
N LYS A 118 14.04 -13.19 -9.23
CA LYS A 118 13.25 -11.99 -8.95
C LYS A 118 14.02 -10.74 -9.37
N ASP A 119 13.41 -9.88 -10.18
CA ASP A 119 14.01 -8.61 -10.61
C ASP A 119 14.01 -7.57 -9.48
N LYS A 120 12.96 -7.57 -8.65
CA LYS A 120 12.78 -6.61 -7.54
C LYS A 120 12.42 -7.33 -6.23
N CYS A 121 12.66 -6.67 -5.10
CA CYS A 121 12.18 -7.19 -3.82
C CYS A 121 10.65 -7.05 -3.72
N SER A 122 10.03 -7.93 -2.93
CA SER A 122 8.57 -7.97 -2.80
C SER A 122 7.96 -6.65 -2.29
N ILE A 123 8.72 -5.84 -1.55
CA ILE A 123 8.25 -4.53 -1.05
C ILE A 123 8.20 -3.52 -2.21
N CYS A 124 9.26 -3.46 -3.02
CA CYS A 124 9.29 -2.55 -4.18
C CYS A 124 8.27 -2.96 -5.25
N GLU A 125 8.10 -4.27 -5.46
CA GLU A 125 7.06 -4.82 -6.34
C GLU A 125 5.64 -4.44 -5.87
N LEU A 126 5.36 -4.57 -4.57
CA LEU A 126 4.08 -4.14 -3.99
C LEU A 126 3.87 -2.63 -4.11
N LYS A 127 4.93 -1.84 -3.92
CA LYS A 127 4.87 -0.38 -4.06
C LYS A 127 4.52 0.01 -5.49
N GLU A 128 5.22 -0.55 -6.47
CA GLU A 128 4.97 -0.32 -7.90
C GLU A 128 3.54 -0.72 -8.31
N ASN A 129 3.07 -1.88 -7.87
CA ASN A 129 1.71 -2.34 -8.14
C ASN A 129 0.65 -1.40 -7.53
N ASN A 130 0.91 -0.86 -6.34
CA ASN A 130 0.03 0.12 -5.71
C ASN A 130 0.03 1.45 -6.47
N GLU A 131 1.20 1.94 -6.89
CA GLU A 131 1.32 3.18 -7.67
C GLU A 131 0.58 3.07 -9.01
N GLN A 132 0.76 1.97 -9.74
CA GLN A 132 0.03 1.70 -10.98
C GLN A 132 -1.49 1.60 -10.77
N LEU A 133 -1.93 1.03 -9.65
CA LEU A 133 -3.35 0.97 -9.30
C LEU A 133 -3.90 2.36 -9.03
N VAL A 134 -3.19 3.18 -8.25
CA VAL A 134 -3.57 4.56 -7.96
C VAL A 134 -3.70 5.36 -9.24
N GLU A 135 -2.72 5.28 -10.14
CA GLU A 135 -2.73 5.99 -11.43
C GLU A 135 -3.93 5.59 -12.30
N LYS A 136 -4.24 4.31 -12.41
CA LYS A 136 -5.41 3.82 -13.17
C LYS A 136 -6.74 4.32 -12.59
N ILE A 137 -6.84 4.38 -11.26
CA ILE A 137 -8.03 4.89 -10.58
C ILE A 137 -8.16 6.39 -10.80
N GLU A 138 -7.07 7.16 -10.62
CA GLU A 138 -7.04 8.60 -10.89
C GLU A 138 -7.44 8.92 -12.33
N GLN A 139 -6.92 8.18 -13.29
CA GLN A 139 -7.26 8.34 -14.70
C GLN A 139 -8.74 8.04 -14.97
N SER A 140 -9.29 7.01 -14.30
CA SER A 140 -10.71 6.69 -14.40
C SER A 140 -11.59 7.80 -13.82
N LEU A 141 -11.23 8.35 -12.65
CA LEU A 141 -11.92 9.47 -12.02
C LEU A 141 -11.74 10.79 -12.79
N TYR A 142 -10.59 10.99 -13.44
CA TYR A 142 -10.38 12.17 -14.27
C TYR A 142 -11.26 12.15 -15.53
N THR A 143 -11.47 10.98 -16.10
CA THR A 143 -12.32 10.77 -17.29
C THR A 143 -13.81 10.75 -16.94
N THR A 144 -14.14 10.16 -15.78
CA THR A 144 -15.51 9.96 -15.32
C THR A 144 -15.59 10.30 -13.83
N PRO A 145 -15.68 11.61 -13.49
CA PRO A 145 -15.53 12.09 -12.10
C PRO A 145 -16.61 11.57 -11.13
N TRP A 146 -17.76 11.18 -11.61
CA TRP A 146 -18.90 10.72 -10.80
C TRP A 146 -18.90 9.21 -10.50
N LEU A 147 -17.81 8.47 -10.86
CA LEU A 147 -17.74 7.04 -10.53
C LEU A 147 -17.74 6.83 -9.02
N SER A 148 -18.57 5.88 -8.58
CA SER A 148 -18.63 5.42 -7.21
C SER A 148 -17.50 4.44 -6.89
N TYR A 149 -17.30 4.16 -5.59
CA TYR A 149 -16.42 3.08 -5.16
C TYR A 149 -16.81 1.73 -5.77
N ASP A 150 -18.12 1.40 -5.77
CA ASP A 150 -18.61 0.11 -6.25
C ASP A 150 -18.32 -0.08 -7.74
N ASP A 151 -18.45 0.98 -8.55
CA ASP A 151 -18.11 0.95 -9.97
C ASP A 151 -16.62 0.66 -10.21
N LEU A 152 -15.75 1.24 -9.39
CA LEU A 152 -14.30 1.03 -9.50
C LEU A 152 -13.86 -0.28 -8.86
N ALA A 153 -14.47 -0.71 -7.76
CA ALA A 153 -14.17 -2.00 -7.12
C ALA A 153 -14.54 -3.18 -8.02
N ALA A 154 -15.59 -3.05 -8.85
CA ALA A 154 -15.91 -4.04 -9.87
C ALA A 154 -14.81 -4.20 -10.93
N LYS A 155 -14.09 -3.12 -11.27
CA LYS A 155 -12.97 -3.11 -12.23
C LYS A 155 -11.64 -3.47 -11.59
N PHE A 156 -11.46 -3.08 -10.33
CA PHE A 156 -10.23 -3.24 -9.55
C PHE A 156 -10.53 -3.92 -8.21
N PRO A 157 -10.65 -5.26 -8.16
CA PRO A 157 -11.06 -6.00 -6.95
C PRO A 157 -10.14 -5.80 -5.74
N GLN A 158 -8.87 -5.40 -5.97
CA GLN A 158 -7.90 -5.10 -4.91
C GLN A 158 -8.08 -3.70 -4.28
N LEU A 159 -8.95 -2.85 -4.85
CA LEU A 159 -9.23 -1.52 -4.33
C LEU A 159 -10.00 -1.61 -3.01
N LYS A 160 -9.50 -0.95 -1.99
CA LYS A 160 -10.18 -0.81 -0.70
C LYS A 160 -10.87 0.56 -0.63
N GLN A 161 -12.01 0.63 0.06
CA GLN A 161 -12.77 1.88 0.25
C GLN A 161 -11.86 3.03 0.73
N ARG A 162 -11.06 2.79 1.78
CA ARG A 162 -10.14 3.80 2.31
C ARG A 162 -9.14 4.34 1.28
N ASN A 163 -8.66 3.47 0.40
CA ASN A 163 -7.72 3.89 -0.66
C ASN A 163 -8.45 4.74 -1.70
N PHE A 164 -9.66 4.35 -2.09
CA PHE A 164 -10.51 5.13 -2.98
C PHE A 164 -10.77 6.52 -2.43
N ASP A 165 -11.20 6.64 -1.16
CA ASP A 165 -11.46 7.92 -0.49
C ASP A 165 -10.19 8.80 -0.50
N THR A 166 -9.03 8.23 -0.15
CA THR A 166 -7.75 8.97 -0.17
C THR A 166 -7.37 9.44 -1.57
N ILE A 167 -7.55 8.61 -2.59
CA ILE A 167 -7.26 8.96 -3.99
C ILE A 167 -8.19 10.07 -4.47
N LYS A 168 -9.48 9.93 -4.17
CA LYS A 168 -10.51 10.91 -4.52
C LYS A 168 -10.22 12.26 -3.88
N ASP A 169 -9.94 12.30 -2.58
CA ASP A 169 -9.61 13.51 -1.83
C ASP A 169 -8.35 14.20 -2.36
N ASN A 170 -7.31 13.43 -2.69
CA ASN A 170 -6.09 13.99 -3.26
C ASN A 170 -6.31 14.56 -4.66
N LEU A 171 -7.12 13.90 -5.47
CA LEU A 171 -7.48 14.38 -6.80
C LEU A 171 -8.33 15.65 -6.70
N ALA A 172 -9.32 15.68 -5.80
CA ALA A 172 -10.16 16.84 -5.55
C ALA A 172 -9.35 18.07 -5.13
N LYS A 173 -8.42 17.93 -4.19
CA LYS A 173 -7.50 19.01 -3.78
C LYS A 173 -6.66 19.54 -4.93
N ARG A 174 -6.14 18.65 -5.79
CA ARG A 174 -5.36 19.08 -6.98
C ARG A 174 -6.22 19.83 -7.98
N LEU A 175 -7.47 19.38 -8.20
CA LEU A 175 -8.41 20.07 -9.08
C LEU A 175 -8.84 21.41 -8.50
N GLU A 176 -9.05 21.50 -7.18
CA GLU A 176 -9.37 22.74 -6.48
C GLU A 176 -8.26 23.78 -6.63
N THR A 177 -6.99 23.39 -6.35
CA THR A 177 -5.84 24.28 -6.56
C THR A 177 -5.76 24.77 -8.00
N LYS A 178 -5.90 23.87 -8.96
CA LYS A 178 -5.90 24.23 -10.38
C LYS A 178 -7.07 25.13 -10.76
N LEU A 179 -8.23 24.92 -10.15
CA LEU A 179 -9.40 25.75 -10.33
C LEU A 179 -9.14 27.18 -9.84
N ASP A 180 -8.52 27.34 -8.67
CA ASP A 180 -8.19 28.64 -8.10
C ASP A 180 -7.20 29.41 -8.98
N GLU A 181 -6.15 28.73 -9.46
CA GLU A 181 -5.19 29.28 -10.40
C GLU A 181 -5.88 29.76 -11.72
N MET A 182 -6.74 28.90 -12.27
CA MET A 182 -7.44 29.23 -13.52
C MET A 182 -8.48 30.32 -13.32
N MET A 183 -9.13 30.43 -12.15
CA MET A 183 -10.04 31.54 -11.84
C MET A 183 -9.32 32.89 -11.77
N LEU A 184 -8.07 32.91 -11.24
CA LEU A 184 -7.24 34.11 -11.25
C LEU A 184 -6.88 34.55 -12.67
N LEU A 185 -6.43 33.62 -13.50
CA LEU A 185 -6.13 33.90 -14.92
C LEU A 185 -7.37 34.34 -15.70
N ALA A 186 -8.57 33.86 -15.34
CA ALA A 186 -9.81 34.29 -15.97
C ALA A 186 -10.12 35.77 -15.68
N LEU A 187 -9.75 36.29 -14.51
CA LEU A 187 -9.90 37.71 -14.17
C LEU A 187 -8.94 38.60 -14.97
N GLU A 188 -7.80 38.07 -15.38
CA GLU A 188 -6.80 38.73 -16.22
C GLU A 188 -7.15 38.68 -17.73
N GLY A 189 -8.13 37.87 -18.10
CA GLY A 189 -8.64 37.79 -19.50
C GLY A 189 -7.84 36.81 -20.38
N GLU A 190 -6.91 36.07 -19.83
CA GLU A 190 -5.96 35.21 -20.58
C GLU A 190 -6.37 33.72 -20.61
N ILE A 191 -7.66 33.37 -20.44
CA ILE A 191 -8.05 31.97 -20.28
C ILE A 191 -8.99 31.44 -21.37
N ASP A 192 -8.84 30.17 -21.68
CA ASP A 192 -9.82 29.37 -22.43
C ASP A 192 -11.04 29.09 -21.53
N LYS A 193 -12.10 29.85 -21.77
CA LYS A 193 -13.38 29.76 -21.05
C LYS A 193 -13.96 28.36 -21.05
N GLN A 194 -13.82 27.63 -22.15
CA GLN A 194 -14.32 26.25 -22.25
C GLN A 194 -13.56 25.31 -21.33
N LYS A 195 -12.24 25.43 -21.24
CA LYS A 195 -11.43 24.61 -20.33
C LYS A 195 -11.77 24.87 -18.86
N LEU A 196 -11.99 26.13 -18.49
CA LEU A 196 -12.40 26.46 -17.13
C LEU A 196 -13.77 25.90 -16.81
N ARG A 197 -14.74 25.99 -17.72
CA ARG A 197 -16.07 25.36 -17.54
C ARG A 197 -15.99 23.88 -17.29
N VAL A 198 -15.23 23.15 -18.11
CA VAL A 198 -15.05 21.70 -17.97
C VAL A 198 -14.36 21.36 -16.64
N LEU A 199 -13.36 22.15 -16.22
CA LEU A 199 -12.67 21.95 -14.95
C LEU A 199 -13.61 22.09 -13.75
N VAL A 200 -14.45 23.17 -13.73
CA VAL A 200 -15.46 23.39 -12.70
C VAL A 200 -16.44 22.22 -12.63
N GLN A 201 -16.97 21.80 -13.78
CA GLN A 201 -17.92 20.70 -13.83
C GLN A 201 -17.30 19.39 -13.33
N ASN A 202 -16.08 19.08 -13.76
CA ASN A 202 -15.37 17.88 -13.30
C ASN A 202 -15.11 17.91 -11.80
N TYR A 203 -14.67 19.04 -11.25
CA TYR A 203 -14.48 19.20 -9.81
C TYR A 203 -15.78 18.97 -9.02
N VAL A 204 -16.88 19.60 -9.44
CA VAL A 204 -18.17 19.44 -8.77
C VAL A 204 -18.70 18.00 -8.88
N MET A 205 -18.56 17.37 -10.04
CA MET A 205 -18.95 15.97 -10.21
C MET A 205 -18.10 15.02 -9.36
N LEU A 206 -16.79 15.27 -9.23
CA LEU A 206 -15.92 14.48 -8.39
C LEU A 206 -16.32 14.61 -6.92
N GLU A 207 -16.56 15.83 -6.42
CA GLU A 207 -16.95 16.07 -5.04
C GLU A 207 -18.30 15.41 -4.70
N THR A 208 -19.29 15.59 -5.57
CA THR A 208 -20.67 15.21 -5.29
C THR A 208 -21.05 13.81 -5.77
N GLY A 209 -20.28 13.21 -6.66
CA GLY A 209 -20.63 11.95 -7.32
C GLY A 209 -21.81 12.07 -8.30
N VAL A 210 -22.22 13.29 -8.63
CA VAL A 210 -23.38 13.52 -9.50
C VAL A 210 -22.98 13.44 -10.97
N SER A 211 -23.75 12.69 -11.76
CA SER A 211 -23.52 12.56 -13.22
C SER A 211 -23.80 13.86 -13.97
N PRO A 212 -23.24 14.06 -15.17
CA PRO A 212 -23.44 15.28 -15.97
C PRO A 212 -24.90 15.63 -16.22
N LYS A 213 -25.77 14.62 -16.32
CA LYS A 213 -27.23 14.83 -16.58
C LYS A 213 -27.95 15.51 -15.39
N ASN A 214 -27.41 15.32 -14.20
CA ASN A 214 -28.00 15.82 -12.95
C ASN A 214 -27.23 17.02 -12.38
N LEU A 215 -26.23 17.52 -13.11
CA LEU A 215 -25.44 18.67 -12.71
C LEU A 215 -26.28 19.96 -12.91
N THR A 216 -26.54 20.66 -11.83
CA THR A 216 -27.33 21.91 -11.84
C THR A 216 -26.45 23.09 -11.44
N GLU A 217 -26.79 24.30 -11.92
CA GLU A 217 -26.11 25.55 -11.54
C GLU A 217 -26.12 25.78 -10.02
N ARG A 218 -27.22 25.45 -9.36
CA ARG A 218 -27.33 25.49 -7.90
C ARG A 218 -26.32 24.62 -7.19
N LEU A 219 -26.07 23.41 -7.72
CA LEU A 219 -25.09 22.49 -7.16
C LEU A 219 -23.67 23.00 -7.38
N ILE A 220 -23.41 23.57 -8.57
CA ILE A 220 -22.11 24.18 -8.88
C ILE A 220 -21.86 25.33 -7.90
N GLU A 221 -22.80 26.26 -7.76
CA GLU A 221 -22.66 27.40 -6.83
C GLU A 221 -22.43 26.96 -5.38
N LYS A 222 -23.14 25.93 -4.93
CA LYS A 222 -22.97 25.37 -3.57
C LYS A 222 -21.54 24.87 -3.31
N ILE A 223 -20.90 24.30 -4.31
CA ILE A 223 -19.57 23.70 -4.15
C ILE A 223 -18.45 24.73 -4.34
N ILE A 224 -18.53 25.55 -5.41
CA ILE A 224 -17.45 26.51 -5.70
C ILE A 224 -17.61 27.85 -4.97
N GLY A 225 -18.80 28.13 -4.47
CA GLY A 225 -19.15 29.38 -3.80
C GLY A 225 -19.58 30.52 -4.77
N SER A 226 -20.35 31.47 -4.24
CA SER A 226 -20.97 32.55 -5.04
C SER A 226 -19.96 33.45 -5.74
N ASN A 227 -18.75 33.65 -5.19
CA ASN A 227 -17.74 34.48 -5.82
C ASN A 227 -17.17 33.84 -7.11
N LYS A 228 -16.82 32.56 -7.04
CA LYS A 228 -16.34 31.79 -8.21
C LYS A 228 -17.46 31.57 -9.23
N MET A 229 -18.73 31.49 -8.76
CA MET A 229 -19.90 31.36 -9.63
C MET A 229 -20.10 32.59 -10.52
N LYS A 230 -19.82 33.80 -10.01
CA LYS A 230 -19.88 35.04 -10.84
C LYS A 230 -18.88 34.97 -11.99
N ILE A 231 -17.68 34.47 -11.77
CA ILE A 231 -16.67 34.28 -12.81
C ILE A 231 -17.17 33.23 -13.81
N TYR A 232 -17.67 32.10 -13.29
CA TYR A 232 -18.19 30.99 -14.11
C TYR A 232 -19.33 31.42 -15.03
N ASN A 233 -20.25 32.26 -14.56
CA ASN A 233 -21.39 32.78 -15.37
C ASN A 233 -20.99 33.81 -16.41
N ASN A 234 -19.84 34.47 -16.23
CA ASN A 234 -19.30 35.44 -17.19
C ASN A 234 -18.37 34.77 -18.25
N LEU A 235 -18.22 33.46 -18.18
CA LEU A 235 -17.53 32.66 -19.18
C LEU A 235 -18.43 32.38 -20.38
#